data_9ad10fd2c23420db05e36fcf043689a9
#
_entry.id   9ad10fd2c23420db05e36fcf043689a9
#
_cell.length_a   1.000
_cell.length_b   1.000
_cell.length_c   1.000
_cell.angle_alpha   90.00
_cell.angle_beta   90.00
_cell.angle_gamma   90.00
#
_symmetry.space_group_name_H-M   'P 1'
#
loop_
_entity.id
_entity.type
_entity.pdbx_description
1 polymer ?
#
loop_
_entity_poly.entity_id
_entity_poly.type
_entity_poly.pdbx_seq_one_letter_code
_entity_poly.pdbx_strand_id
1 'polypeptide(L)'
;MPFEPVSKNIDKPTLLLNPLAPTRCSMKLLKVLAIAGICLCASVTQGAQSVPPAAVSHTALSLAETQQIVDQATLRSVPWTGPESGPSAQPGKYIAFVAEDLRNGGIVGVAQGVREAVRTMGWTLRIFNASGSSAGLTTAFERALASNPDGLILCGSDALGSNAELAQLASRGVPVVAWHAGSKPGPIAGTPVAMNVTTDPVEVARITALGAVAQSHGHAGVVILTDSRFEIATTKSNVMASIIRACQGCTLLEVRNVAISDSGKKMPAITQELLARYGKRWTHALAINDIYFDYAVPALTKAGVPSNGLSLLSAGDGSAPAFLRIQAKIYQTGTVAEPLNQQGWQLVDELNRLFAGRPVSGFVAPVHLVNANNVAFDGGDRFQYDPENGYREIYRRIWKR
;
A
#
# COMPACT_ATOMS: atom_id res chain seq x y z
N MET A 1 -31.04 -47.36 21.10
CA MET A 1 -29.86 -47.75 21.90
C MET A 1 -28.99 -46.53 22.00
N PRO A 2 -28.84 -45.91 23.16
CA PRO A 2 -28.00 -44.73 23.36
C PRO A 2 -26.59 -45.15 23.74
N PHE A 3 -25.60 -44.46 23.20
CA PHE A 3 -24.19 -44.60 23.60
C PHE A 3 -23.85 -43.55 24.66
N GLU A 4 -23.35 -44.03 25.81
CA GLU A 4 -22.81 -43.22 26.90
C GLU A 4 -21.38 -42.69 26.56
N PRO A 5 -20.96 -41.52 27.11
CA PRO A 5 -19.61 -41.03 26.96
C PRO A 5 -18.68 -41.57 28.06
N VAL A 6 -17.53 -42.07 27.65
CA VAL A 6 -16.42 -42.47 28.53
C VAL A 6 -15.58 -41.27 28.94
N SER A 7 -15.57 -40.96 30.23
CA SER A 7 -14.66 -40.03 30.90
C SER A 7 -13.29 -40.68 31.05
N LYS A 8 -12.22 -39.98 30.63
CA LYS A 8 -10.85 -40.27 31.03
C LYS A 8 -10.25 -39.07 31.71
N ASN A 9 -10.07 -39.14 33.00
CA ASN A 9 -9.20 -38.31 33.82
C ASN A 9 -7.75 -38.52 33.39
N ILE A 10 -7.03 -37.44 33.20
CA ILE A 10 -5.54 -37.46 33.11
C ILE A 10 -5.01 -36.45 34.12
N ASP A 11 -4.21 -36.97 35.05
CA ASP A 11 -3.58 -36.29 36.17
C ASP A 11 -2.59 -35.22 35.70
N LYS A 12 -2.57 -34.09 36.44
CA LYS A 12 -1.58 -33.02 36.33
C LYS A 12 -0.36 -33.33 37.21
N PRO A 13 0.88 -33.24 36.72
CA PRO A 13 2.04 -33.19 37.60
C PRO A 13 2.29 -31.76 38.11
N THR A 14 2.35 -31.64 39.42
CA THR A 14 2.73 -30.45 40.17
C THR A 14 4.24 -30.27 40.10
N LEU A 15 4.73 -29.17 39.55
CA LEU A 15 6.15 -28.76 39.62
C LEU A 15 6.37 -27.74 40.74
N LEU A 16 7.16 -28.17 41.70
CA LEU A 16 7.65 -27.38 42.82
C LEU A 16 8.69 -26.34 42.37
N LEU A 17 8.43 -25.07 42.65
CA LEU A 17 9.38 -23.97 42.49
C LEU A 17 10.25 -23.85 43.75
N ASN A 18 11.57 -23.97 43.59
CA ASN A 18 12.55 -23.56 44.58
C ASN A 18 13.06 -22.15 44.28
N PRO A 19 13.14 -21.24 45.28
CA PRO A 19 13.69 -19.92 45.11
C PRO A 19 15.21 -19.89 45.29
N LEU A 20 15.95 -19.35 44.32
CA LEU A 20 17.38 -19.06 44.44
C LEU A 20 17.59 -17.65 44.98
N ALA A 21 18.44 -17.56 45.98
CA ALA A 21 18.83 -16.37 46.73
C ALA A 21 19.76 -15.42 45.92
N PRO A 22 19.80 -14.12 46.26
CA PRO A 22 20.61 -13.13 45.56
C PRO A 22 22.06 -13.12 46.00
N THR A 23 23.00 -13.24 45.07
CA THR A 23 24.44 -13.04 45.29
C THR A 23 24.77 -11.54 45.32
N ARG A 24 25.28 -11.11 46.48
CA ARG A 24 25.89 -9.79 46.70
C ARG A 24 27.26 -9.72 46.03
N CYS A 25 27.45 -8.74 45.14
CA CYS A 25 28.76 -8.36 44.61
C CYS A 25 29.32 -7.20 45.43
N SER A 26 30.49 -7.43 46.05
CA SER A 26 31.22 -6.54 46.95
C SER A 26 32.04 -5.52 46.15
N MET A 27 31.79 -4.22 46.37
CA MET A 27 32.59 -3.12 45.84
C MET A 27 33.88 -2.97 46.67
N LYS A 28 35.06 -3.16 46.10
CA LYS A 28 36.33 -2.74 46.67
C LYS A 28 36.65 -1.30 46.26
N LEU A 29 36.74 -0.48 47.30
CA LEU A 29 37.19 0.92 47.24
C LEU A 29 38.71 0.96 47.02
N LEU A 30 39.18 1.61 45.96
CA LEU A 30 40.58 1.97 45.77
C LEU A 30 40.73 3.49 45.83
N LYS A 31 41.39 3.94 46.90
CA LYS A 31 41.82 5.34 47.10
C LYS A 31 43.10 5.58 46.32
N VAL A 32 43.14 6.59 45.45
CA VAL A 32 44.39 7.13 44.91
C VAL A 32 44.34 8.67 45.03
N LEU A 33 45.48 9.19 45.50
CA LEU A 33 45.74 10.57 45.89
C LEU A 33 45.54 11.62 44.77
N ALA A 34 45.16 12.81 45.25
CA ALA A 34 45.12 14.07 44.52
C ALA A 34 46.51 14.60 44.21
N ILE A 35 46.72 15.10 43.02
CA ILE A 35 47.72 16.13 42.70
C ILE A 35 46.98 17.25 41.93
N ALA A 36 46.99 18.41 42.52
CA ALA A 36 46.42 19.66 41.97
C ALA A 36 47.28 20.20 40.83
N GLY A 37 46.72 20.32 39.65
CA GLY A 37 47.25 21.11 38.54
C GLY A 37 46.17 22.03 38.03
N ILE A 38 46.29 23.31 38.35
CA ILE A 38 45.38 24.37 37.86
C ILE A 38 45.73 24.65 36.41
N CYS A 39 44.89 24.18 35.47
CA CYS A 39 44.87 24.67 34.09
C CYS A 39 43.53 25.37 33.83
N LEU A 40 43.60 26.70 33.72
CA LEU A 40 42.47 27.50 33.23
C LEU A 40 42.27 27.19 31.73
N CYS A 41 41.30 26.34 31.41
CA CYS A 41 40.76 26.22 30.07
C CYS A 41 39.37 26.85 30.07
N ALA A 42 39.26 27.98 29.37
CA ALA A 42 37.99 28.62 29.06
C ALA A 42 37.16 27.67 28.19
N SER A 43 36.13 27.07 28.76
CA SER A 43 35.17 26.23 28.05
C SER A 43 34.20 27.13 27.30
N VAL A 44 34.42 27.28 25.99
CA VAL A 44 33.43 27.83 25.07
C VAL A 44 32.39 26.73 24.89
N THR A 45 31.28 26.79 25.63
CA THR A 45 30.10 26.00 25.37
C THR A 45 29.42 26.52 24.12
N GLN A 46 29.74 25.95 22.96
CA GLN A 46 28.89 26.05 21.79
C GLN A 46 27.63 25.28 22.03
N GLY A 47 26.56 26.00 22.40
CA GLY A 47 25.22 25.46 22.41
C GLY A 47 24.85 24.99 21.00
N ALA A 48 24.77 23.69 20.80
CA ALA A 48 24.17 23.14 19.61
C ALA A 48 22.69 23.56 19.58
N GLN A 49 22.39 24.64 18.87
CA GLN A 49 21.01 24.98 18.52
C GLN A 49 20.50 23.89 17.60
N SER A 50 19.60 23.05 18.13
CA SER A 50 18.81 22.16 17.29
C SER A 50 17.97 23.02 16.35
N VAL A 51 18.36 23.06 15.06
CA VAL A 51 17.55 23.65 14.00
C VAL A 51 16.29 22.80 13.92
N PRO A 52 15.09 23.36 14.18
CA PRO A 52 13.86 22.61 13.97
C PRO A 52 13.80 22.25 12.46
N PRO A 53 13.28 21.04 12.13
CA PRO A 53 13.11 20.66 10.73
C PRO A 53 12.29 21.75 10.06
N ALA A 54 12.79 22.28 8.95
CA ALA A 54 12.10 23.30 8.16
C ALA A 54 10.71 22.81 7.86
N ALA A 55 9.71 23.46 8.42
CA ALA A 55 8.32 23.26 8.04
C ALA A 55 8.25 23.61 6.54
N VAL A 56 8.03 22.60 5.69
CA VAL A 56 7.75 22.81 4.28
C VAL A 56 6.44 23.61 4.27
N SER A 57 6.57 24.93 4.09
CA SER A 57 5.43 25.83 3.93
C SER A 57 4.78 25.47 2.58
N HIS A 58 3.79 24.60 2.62
CA HIS A 58 2.90 24.39 1.48
C HIS A 58 2.06 25.67 1.34
N THR A 59 2.48 26.57 0.47
CA THR A 59 1.64 27.66 0.02
C THR A 59 0.32 27.03 -0.46
N ALA A 60 -0.78 27.42 0.13
CA ALA A 60 -2.10 26.87 -0.25
C ALA A 60 -2.32 27.16 -1.74
N LEU A 61 -2.54 26.10 -2.54
CA LEU A 61 -2.84 26.24 -3.96
C LEU A 61 -4.16 27.00 -4.13
N SER A 62 -4.23 27.86 -5.12
CA SER A 62 -5.50 28.45 -5.57
C SER A 62 -6.40 27.36 -6.12
N LEU A 63 -7.72 27.62 -6.17
CA LEU A 63 -8.67 26.68 -6.77
C LEU A 63 -8.37 26.45 -8.26
N ALA A 64 -7.89 27.46 -8.98
CA ALA A 64 -7.51 27.33 -10.39
C ALA A 64 -6.30 26.40 -10.58
N GLU A 65 -5.26 26.56 -9.78
CA GLU A 65 -4.10 25.63 -9.80
C GLU A 65 -4.50 24.23 -9.39
N THR A 66 -5.36 24.09 -8.37
CA THR A 66 -5.90 22.79 -7.94
C THR A 66 -6.64 22.10 -9.08
N GLN A 67 -7.53 22.83 -9.78
CA GLN A 67 -8.27 22.28 -10.92
C GLN A 67 -7.33 21.89 -12.05
N GLN A 68 -6.37 22.72 -12.40
CA GLN A 68 -5.38 22.43 -13.45
C GLN A 68 -4.58 21.15 -13.15
N ILE A 69 -4.17 20.93 -11.90
CA ILE A 69 -3.46 19.72 -11.48
C ILE A 69 -4.36 18.48 -11.63
N VAL A 70 -5.62 18.59 -11.19
CA VAL A 70 -6.61 17.52 -11.29
C VAL A 70 -6.90 17.19 -12.76
N ASP A 71 -7.07 18.19 -13.61
CA ASP A 71 -7.32 18.02 -15.04
C ASP A 71 -6.14 17.33 -15.75
N GLN A 72 -4.91 17.71 -15.41
CA GLN A 72 -3.72 17.04 -15.93
C GLN A 72 -3.66 15.56 -15.55
N ALA A 73 -4.06 15.19 -14.33
CA ALA A 73 -4.09 13.81 -13.90
C ALA A 73 -5.15 12.95 -14.63
N THR A 74 -6.09 13.58 -15.36
CA THR A 74 -7.15 12.88 -16.14
C THR A 74 -6.83 12.75 -17.63
N LEU A 75 -5.67 13.22 -18.07
CA LEU A 75 -5.32 13.18 -19.51
C LEU A 75 -5.17 11.74 -20.01
N ARG A 76 -5.84 11.43 -21.12
CA ARG A 76 -5.87 10.09 -21.73
C ARG A 76 -4.50 9.61 -22.19
N SER A 77 -3.70 10.50 -22.76
CA SER A 77 -2.40 10.14 -23.32
C SER A 77 -1.32 10.17 -22.25
N VAL A 78 -0.86 8.98 -21.87
CA VAL A 78 0.29 8.80 -20.98
C VAL A 78 1.39 8.12 -21.79
N PRO A 79 2.41 8.88 -22.29
CA PRO A 79 3.49 8.29 -23.06
C PRO A 79 4.29 7.30 -22.20
N TRP A 80 4.89 6.30 -22.88
CA TRP A 80 5.80 5.38 -22.21
C TRP A 80 7.07 6.13 -21.75
N THR A 81 7.36 6.02 -20.45
CA THR A 81 8.56 6.58 -19.82
C THR A 81 9.37 5.50 -19.10
N GLY A 82 8.99 4.24 -19.30
CA GLY A 82 9.65 3.09 -18.71
C GLY A 82 10.88 2.63 -19.52
N PRO A 83 11.44 1.43 -19.20
CA PRO A 83 12.64 0.93 -19.85
C PRO A 83 12.40 0.61 -21.32
N GLU A 84 13.38 0.95 -22.16
CA GLU A 84 13.41 0.61 -23.59
C GLU A 84 14.40 -0.53 -23.91
N SER A 85 15.21 -0.92 -22.92
CA SER A 85 16.21 -1.97 -23.03
C SER A 85 16.30 -2.81 -21.75
N GLY A 86 16.78 -4.04 -21.90
CA GLY A 86 16.95 -4.97 -20.79
C GLY A 86 17.45 -6.35 -21.27
N PRO A 87 17.58 -7.31 -20.35
CA PRO A 87 18.00 -8.66 -20.69
C PRO A 87 16.88 -9.40 -21.46
N SER A 88 17.29 -10.27 -22.40
CA SER A 88 16.38 -11.26 -22.96
C SER A 88 15.80 -12.16 -21.87
N ALA A 89 14.66 -12.76 -22.15
CA ALA A 89 13.96 -13.62 -21.22
C ALA A 89 14.87 -14.75 -20.71
N GLN A 90 15.05 -14.84 -19.40
CA GLN A 90 15.75 -15.95 -18.78
C GLN A 90 14.86 -17.21 -18.84
N PRO A 91 15.41 -18.39 -19.19
CA PRO A 91 14.59 -19.57 -19.43
C PRO A 91 14.06 -20.21 -18.15
N GLY A 92 12.85 -20.80 -18.25
CA GLY A 92 12.35 -21.82 -17.33
C GLY A 92 12.21 -21.42 -15.88
N LYS A 93 11.81 -20.19 -15.57
CA LYS A 93 11.68 -19.73 -14.17
C LYS A 93 10.33 -20.09 -13.55
N TYR A 94 10.36 -20.41 -12.26
CA TYR A 94 9.18 -20.61 -11.42
C TYR A 94 9.05 -19.47 -10.39
N ILE A 95 7.94 -18.76 -10.43
CA ILE A 95 7.68 -17.58 -9.60
C ILE A 95 6.62 -17.91 -8.54
N ALA A 96 6.94 -17.63 -7.27
CA ALA A 96 5.97 -17.59 -6.19
C ALA A 96 5.42 -16.17 -6.04
N PHE A 97 4.09 -16.04 -6.00
CA PHE A 97 3.39 -14.79 -5.75
C PHE A 97 2.66 -14.90 -4.41
N VAL A 98 3.10 -14.16 -3.41
CA VAL A 98 2.44 -14.09 -2.09
C VAL A 98 1.51 -12.89 -2.08
N ALA A 99 0.21 -13.17 -2.06
CA ALA A 99 -0.85 -12.17 -2.05
C ALA A 99 -1.36 -11.95 -0.63
N GLU A 100 -1.45 -10.70 -0.18
CA GLU A 100 -2.05 -10.36 1.13
C GLU A 100 -3.51 -10.79 1.18
N ASP A 101 -4.32 -10.39 0.19
CA ASP A 101 -5.74 -10.74 0.16
C ASP A 101 -6.31 -10.64 -1.27
N LEU A 102 -6.70 -11.76 -1.85
CA LEU A 102 -7.30 -11.79 -3.19
C LEU A 102 -8.74 -11.25 -3.24
N ARG A 103 -9.30 -10.77 -2.14
CA ARG A 103 -10.54 -9.96 -2.14
C ARG A 103 -10.26 -8.50 -2.54
N ASN A 104 -9.01 -8.05 -2.44
CA ASN A 104 -8.59 -6.73 -2.89
C ASN A 104 -8.44 -6.72 -4.42
N GLY A 105 -9.23 -5.89 -5.10
CA GLY A 105 -9.26 -5.76 -6.56
C GLY A 105 -7.92 -5.32 -7.16
N GLY A 106 -7.13 -4.49 -6.46
CA GLY A 106 -5.79 -4.10 -6.89
C GLY A 106 -4.83 -5.29 -6.96
N ILE A 107 -4.80 -6.13 -5.92
CA ILE A 107 -3.98 -7.35 -5.89
C ILE A 107 -4.40 -8.32 -7.01
N VAL A 108 -5.70 -8.46 -7.27
CA VAL A 108 -6.21 -9.29 -8.37
C VAL A 108 -5.75 -8.77 -9.73
N GLY A 109 -5.83 -7.45 -9.94
CA GLY A 109 -5.40 -6.79 -11.20
C GLY A 109 -3.91 -7.00 -11.47
N VAL A 110 -3.05 -6.78 -10.49
CA VAL A 110 -1.61 -7.02 -10.60
C VAL A 110 -1.31 -8.50 -10.85
N ALA A 111 -1.99 -9.42 -10.14
CA ALA A 111 -1.82 -10.86 -10.37
C ALA A 111 -2.22 -11.29 -11.79
N GLN A 112 -3.21 -10.63 -12.42
CA GLN A 112 -3.56 -10.84 -13.82
C GLN A 112 -2.43 -10.40 -14.76
N GLY A 113 -1.86 -9.20 -14.53
CA GLY A 113 -0.71 -8.71 -15.29
C GLY A 113 0.51 -9.61 -15.15
N VAL A 114 0.81 -10.08 -13.94
CA VAL A 114 1.89 -11.05 -13.70
C VAL A 114 1.63 -12.36 -14.46
N ARG A 115 0.39 -12.90 -14.45
CA ARG A 115 0.06 -14.12 -15.23
C ARG A 115 0.26 -13.94 -16.74
N GLU A 116 -0.13 -12.78 -17.25
CA GLU A 116 0.04 -12.44 -18.67
C GLU A 116 1.54 -12.38 -19.03
N ALA A 117 2.33 -11.66 -18.25
CA ALA A 117 3.77 -11.52 -18.45
C ALA A 117 4.54 -12.85 -18.30
N VAL A 118 4.23 -13.62 -17.25
CA VAL A 118 4.84 -14.94 -17.00
C VAL A 118 4.59 -15.92 -18.15
N ARG A 119 3.37 -15.91 -18.73
CA ARG A 119 3.07 -16.73 -19.95
C ARG A 119 3.91 -16.27 -21.13
N THR A 120 4.03 -14.96 -21.36
CA THR A 120 4.87 -14.39 -22.41
C THR A 120 6.34 -14.81 -22.24
N MET A 121 6.84 -14.87 -21.02
CA MET A 121 8.21 -15.30 -20.69
C MET A 121 8.43 -16.82 -20.84
N GLY A 122 7.37 -17.63 -20.89
CA GLY A 122 7.44 -19.08 -20.81
C GLY A 122 7.81 -19.56 -19.40
N TRP A 123 7.45 -18.82 -18.37
CA TRP A 123 7.65 -19.13 -16.96
C TRP A 123 6.42 -19.78 -16.33
N THR A 124 6.57 -20.27 -15.09
CA THR A 124 5.45 -20.77 -14.29
C THR A 124 5.17 -19.85 -13.10
N LEU A 125 3.91 -19.78 -12.67
CA LEU A 125 3.46 -18.95 -11.56
C LEU A 125 2.61 -19.76 -10.60
N ARG A 126 2.87 -19.62 -9.31
CA ARG A 126 1.96 -20.10 -8.26
C ARG A 126 1.62 -18.96 -7.29
N ILE A 127 0.34 -18.83 -6.99
CA ILE A 127 -0.17 -17.80 -6.09
C ILE A 127 -0.51 -18.43 -4.74
N PHE A 128 -0.06 -17.78 -3.67
CA PHE A 128 -0.29 -18.12 -2.27
C PHE A 128 -1.07 -16.96 -1.63
N ASN A 129 -2.33 -17.20 -1.27
CA ASN A 129 -3.20 -16.17 -0.70
C ASN A 129 -3.17 -16.23 0.83
N ALA A 130 -2.84 -15.09 1.47
CA ALA A 130 -2.85 -14.93 2.92
C ALA A 130 -4.24 -14.62 3.50
N SER A 131 -5.21 -14.29 2.64
CA SER A 131 -6.60 -13.99 3.02
C SER A 131 -6.75 -12.87 4.06
N GLY A 132 -5.81 -11.91 4.08
CA GLY A 132 -5.85 -10.70 4.89
C GLY A 132 -5.56 -10.92 6.38
N SER A 133 -4.89 -12.00 6.74
CA SER A 133 -4.55 -12.31 8.13
C SER A 133 -3.06 -12.64 8.33
N SER A 134 -2.49 -12.26 9.47
CA SER A 134 -1.09 -12.55 9.80
C SER A 134 -0.80 -14.08 9.78
N ALA A 135 -1.68 -14.91 10.34
CA ALA A 135 -1.53 -16.36 10.30
C ALA A 135 -1.57 -16.91 8.87
N GLY A 136 -2.47 -16.36 8.03
CA GLY A 136 -2.54 -16.68 6.61
C GLY A 136 -1.29 -16.28 5.86
N LEU A 137 -0.70 -15.13 6.19
CA LEU A 137 0.54 -14.64 5.59
C LEU A 137 1.72 -15.56 5.92
N THR A 138 1.88 -15.94 7.20
CA THR A 138 2.88 -16.94 7.62
C THR A 138 2.71 -18.25 6.84
N THR A 139 1.50 -18.79 6.77
CA THR A 139 1.21 -20.02 6.01
C THR A 139 1.51 -19.87 4.50
N ALA A 140 1.21 -18.69 3.92
CA ALA A 140 1.48 -18.41 2.51
C ALA A 140 3.00 -18.41 2.25
N PHE A 141 3.80 -17.79 3.12
CA PHE A 141 5.26 -17.81 3.02
C PHE A 141 5.85 -19.22 3.22
N GLU A 142 5.39 -19.98 4.23
CA GLU A 142 5.84 -21.37 4.44
C GLU A 142 5.63 -22.22 3.18
N ARG A 143 4.46 -22.11 2.56
CA ARG A 143 4.12 -22.83 1.32
C ARG A 143 4.95 -22.33 0.12
N ALA A 144 5.20 -21.02 0.03
CA ALA A 144 6.05 -20.44 -1.01
C ALA A 144 7.50 -20.94 -0.86
N LEU A 145 8.06 -20.92 0.34
CA LEU A 145 9.39 -21.43 0.66
C LEU A 145 9.54 -22.93 0.36
N ALA A 146 8.53 -23.74 0.72
CA ALA A 146 8.51 -25.18 0.46
C ALA A 146 8.39 -25.51 -1.04
N SER A 147 7.91 -24.59 -1.86
CA SER A 147 7.77 -24.79 -3.30
C SER A 147 9.08 -24.56 -4.10
N ASN A 148 10.16 -24.11 -3.44
CA ASN A 148 11.47 -23.80 -4.02
C ASN A 148 11.38 -22.91 -5.27
N PRO A 149 10.87 -21.66 -5.18
CA PRO A 149 10.75 -20.78 -6.32
C PRO A 149 12.11 -20.21 -6.74
N ASP A 150 12.25 -19.88 -8.03
CA ASP A 150 13.39 -19.11 -8.54
C ASP A 150 13.31 -17.63 -8.13
N GLY A 151 12.10 -17.07 -8.02
CA GLY A 151 11.85 -15.66 -7.62
C GLY A 151 10.55 -15.51 -6.86
N LEU A 152 10.48 -14.46 -6.05
CA LEU A 152 9.27 -14.13 -5.27
C LEU A 152 8.74 -12.74 -5.63
N ILE A 153 7.41 -12.64 -5.73
CA ILE A 153 6.66 -11.39 -5.74
C ILE A 153 5.85 -11.31 -4.44
N LEU A 154 6.14 -10.32 -3.59
CA LEU A 154 5.30 -9.96 -2.43
C LEU A 154 4.29 -8.91 -2.86
N CYS A 155 2.99 -9.17 -2.68
CA CYS A 155 1.94 -8.30 -3.19
C CYS A 155 0.96 -7.87 -2.08
N GLY A 156 1.00 -6.58 -1.75
CA GLY A 156 0.06 -5.92 -0.84
C GLY A 156 0.37 -6.09 0.65
N SER A 157 1.43 -6.80 1.04
CA SER A 157 1.88 -6.93 2.43
C SER A 157 3.08 -6.04 2.69
N ASP A 158 3.18 -5.49 3.90
CA ASP A 158 4.33 -4.69 4.33
C ASP A 158 5.60 -5.55 4.42
N ALA A 159 6.65 -5.14 3.69
CA ALA A 159 7.89 -5.92 3.60
C ALA A 159 8.68 -5.92 4.92
N LEU A 160 8.63 -4.83 5.70
CA LEU A 160 9.30 -4.78 7.00
C LEU A 160 8.65 -5.76 7.98
N GLY A 161 7.31 -5.87 7.96
CA GLY A 161 6.57 -6.84 8.76
C GLY A 161 6.82 -8.29 8.36
N SER A 162 7.30 -8.55 7.13
CA SER A 162 7.60 -9.88 6.58
C SER A 162 9.10 -10.15 6.41
N ASN A 163 9.95 -9.32 7.03
CA ASN A 163 11.39 -9.36 6.74
C ASN A 163 12.07 -10.68 7.09
N ALA A 164 11.61 -11.39 8.12
CA ALA A 164 12.18 -12.69 8.51
C ALA A 164 11.99 -13.75 7.41
N GLU A 165 10.81 -13.85 6.84
CA GLU A 165 10.46 -14.77 5.74
C GLU A 165 11.17 -14.36 4.45
N LEU A 166 11.23 -13.07 4.16
CA LEU A 166 11.95 -12.54 3.00
C LEU A 166 13.47 -12.82 3.08
N ALA A 167 14.06 -12.67 4.28
CA ALA A 167 15.47 -12.97 4.51
C ALA A 167 15.79 -14.47 4.29
N GLN A 168 14.86 -15.37 4.64
CA GLN A 168 15.04 -16.81 4.36
C GLN A 168 15.08 -17.10 2.85
N LEU A 169 14.27 -16.43 2.04
CA LEU A 169 14.30 -16.53 0.58
C LEU A 169 15.62 -15.98 0.03
N ALA A 170 16.01 -14.80 0.48
CA ALA A 170 17.25 -14.15 0.05
C ALA A 170 18.50 -14.99 0.40
N SER A 171 18.53 -15.65 1.56
CA SER A 171 19.63 -16.56 1.94
C SER A 171 19.77 -17.78 1.03
N ARG A 172 18.71 -18.14 0.29
CA ARG A 172 18.71 -19.19 -0.75
C ARG A 172 19.02 -18.63 -2.15
N GLY A 173 19.35 -17.34 -2.27
CA GLY A 173 19.61 -16.68 -3.55
C GLY A 173 18.33 -16.37 -4.36
N VAL A 174 17.15 -16.42 -3.75
CA VAL A 174 15.87 -16.11 -4.41
C VAL A 174 15.68 -14.59 -4.44
N PRO A 175 15.69 -13.94 -5.60
CA PRO A 175 15.40 -12.50 -5.69
C PRO A 175 13.95 -12.21 -5.34
N VAL A 176 13.76 -11.04 -4.69
CA VAL A 176 12.44 -10.57 -4.24
C VAL A 176 12.14 -9.22 -4.86
N VAL A 177 10.98 -9.11 -5.48
CA VAL A 177 10.35 -7.85 -5.84
C VAL A 177 8.98 -7.76 -5.18
N ALA A 178 8.44 -6.56 -5.09
CA ALA A 178 7.18 -6.36 -4.38
C ALA A 178 6.26 -5.36 -5.09
N TRP A 179 4.98 -5.43 -4.75
CA TRP A 179 3.99 -4.43 -5.11
C TRP A 179 3.28 -3.94 -3.84
N HIS A 180 3.24 -2.60 -3.64
CA HIS A 180 2.64 -1.95 -2.48
C HIS A 180 3.13 -2.50 -1.12
N ALA A 181 4.42 -2.82 -1.03
CA ALA A 181 5.01 -3.41 0.19
C ALA A 181 5.78 -2.40 1.06
N GLY A 182 5.72 -1.11 0.72
CA GLY A 182 6.32 0.00 1.46
C GLY A 182 5.82 1.33 0.92
N SER A 183 6.17 2.42 1.59
CA SER A 183 5.66 3.78 1.35
C SER A 183 6.27 4.49 0.14
N LYS A 184 7.24 3.87 -0.57
CA LYS A 184 7.94 4.47 -1.70
C LYS A 184 8.22 3.44 -2.80
N PRO A 185 8.30 3.87 -4.09
CA PRO A 185 8.83 3.02 -5.14
C PRO A 185 10.32 2.75 -4.95
N GLY A 186 10.83 1.66 -5.53
CA GLY A 186 12.24 1.29 -5.46
C GLY A 186 12.56 0.27 -4.37
N PRO A 187 13.85 0.12 -3.98
CA PRO A 187 14.26 -0.83 -2.95
C PRO A 187 13.70 -0.43 -1.58
N ILE A 188 13.34 -1.43 -0.76
CA ILE A 188 12.87 -1.20 0.61
C ILE A 188 14.03 -1.43 1.57
N ALA A 189 14.51 -0.35 2.20
CA ALA A 189 15.64 -0.40 3.12
C ALA A 189 15.40 -1.38 4.28
N GLY A 190 16.42 -2.15 4.64
CA GLY A 190 16.34 -3.15 5.71
C GLY A 190 15.63 -4.46 5.32
N THR A 191 15.26 -4.62 4.05
CA THR A 191 14.64 -5.85 3.51
C THR A 191 15.35 -6.30 2.23
N PRO A 192 15.16 -7.56 1.80
CA PRO A 192 15.69 -8.06 0.52
C PRO A 192 14.92 -7.58 -0.72
N VAL A 193 13.88 -6.76 -0.58
CA VAL A 193 13.08 -6.28 -1.72
C VAL A 193 13.92 -5.35 -2.59
N ALA A 194 14.26 -5.82 -3.79
CA ALA A 194 15.08 -5.08 -4.75
C ALA A 194 14.29 -3.97 -5.45
N MET A 195 12.98 -4.15 -5.67
CA MET A 195 12.08 -3.18 -6.26
C MET A 195 10.68 -3.33 -5.67
N ASN A 196 10.15 -2.27 -5.07
CA ASN A 196 8.75 -2.09 -4.76
C ASN A 196 8.09 -1.35 -5.93
N VAL A 197 7.35 -2.07 -6.74
CA VAL A 197 6.60 -1.51 -7.87
C VAL A 197 5.33 -0.86 -7.33
N THR A 198 5.19 0.42 -7.55
CA THR A 198 4.03 1.23 -7.17
C THR A 198 4.09 2.55 -7.93
N THR A 199 2.96 3.19 -8.18
CA THR A 199 2.91 4.62 -8.47
C THR A 199 3.29 5.37 -7.18
N ASP A 200 3.82 6.59 -7.27
CA ASP A 200 4.21 7.33 -6.06
C ASP A 200 3.01 7.55 -5.13
N PRO A 201 2.98 6.93 -3.92
CA PRO A 201 1.84 7.02 -3.01
C PRO A 201 1.53 8.44 -2.52
N VAL A 202 2.55 9.30 -2.48
CA VAL A 202 2.38 10.72 -2.09
C VAL A 202 1.61 11.46 -3.17
N GLU A 203 1.98 11.26 -4.45
CA GLU A 203 1.27 11.88 -5.57
C GLU A 203 -0.15 11.30 -5.75
N VAL A 204 -0.32 9.99 -5.58
CA VAL A 204 -1.65 9.35 -5.59
C VAL A 204 -2.58 10.00 -4.54
N ALA A 205 -2.11 10.13 -3.32
CA ALA A 205 -2.87 10.76 -2.23
C ALA A 205 -3.10 12.25 -2.46
N ARG A 206 -2.09 12.94 -3.02
CA ARG A 206 -2.18 14.37 -3.39
C ARG A 206 -3.30 14.60 -4.40
N ILE A 207 -3.32 13.88 -5.50
CA ILE A 207 -4.36 14.00 -6.54
C ILE A 207 -5.74 13.66 -5.98
N THR A 208 -5.87 12.63 -5.14
CA THR A 208 -7.13 12.28 -4.49
C THR A 208 -7.68 13.42 -3.64
N ALA A 209 -6.85 14.02 -2.79
CA ALA A 209 -7.27 15.13 -1.92
C ALA A 209 -7.57 16.42 -2.72
N LEU A 210 -6.74 16.75 -3.71
CA LEU A 210 -6.99 17.90 -4.60
C LEU A 210 -8.27 17.71 -5.40
N GLY A 211 -8.61 16.47 -5.80
CA GLY A 211 -9.89 16.14 -6.42
C GLY A 211 -11.10 16.52 -5.54
N ALA A 212 -11.03 16.22 -4.24
CA ALA A 212 -12.10 16.64 -3.31
C ALA A 212 -12.16 18.17 -3.13
N VAL A 213 -11.00 18.84 -3.05
CA VAL A 213 -10.95 20.32 -2.97
C VAL A 213 -11.54 20.95 -4.22
N ALA A 214 -11.17 20.47 -5.41
CA ALA A 214 -11.69 20.96 -6.68
C ALA A 214 -13.21 20.74 -6.80
N GLN A 215 -13.69 19.52 -6.56
CA GLN A 215 -15.11 19.16 -6.66
C GLN A 215 -16.00 19.95 -5.71
N SER A 216 -15.50 20.31 -4.53
CA SER A 216 -16.21 21.07 -3.52
C SER A 216 -16.03 22.59 -3.65
N HIS A 217 -15.27 23.05 -4.64
CA HIS A 217 -14.86 24.47 -4.73
C HIS A 217 -14.24 24.98 -3.42
N GLY A 218 -13.45 24.14 -2.75
CA GLY A 218 -12.77 24.47 -1.51
C GLY A 218 -13.64 24.38 -0.24
N HIS A 219 -14.78 23.67 -0.26
CA HIS A 219 -15.70 23.56 0.87
C HIS A 219 -16.04 22.12 1.27
N ALA A 220 -15.06 21.18 1.17
CA ALA A 220 -15.27 19.79 1.50
C ALA A 220 -15.33 19.53 3.02
N GLY A 221 -16.33 18.78 3.48
CA GLY A 221 -16.36 18.12 4.78
C GLY A 221 -15.94 16.65 4.61
N VAL A 222 -14.75 16.30 5.08
CA VAL A 222 -14.03 15.09 4.66
C VAL A 222 -13.87 14.08 5.79
N VAL A 223 -14.23 12.82 5.53
CA VAL A 223 -13.80 11.65 6.30
C VAL A 223 -12.76 10.89 5.47
N ILE A 224 -11.64 10.51 6.09
CA ILE A 224 -10.60 9.69 5.46
C ILE A 224 -10.64 8.28 6.04
N LEU A 225 -10.68 7.24 5.18
CA LEU A 225 -10.63 5.84 5.55
C LEU A 225 -9.22 5.31 5.30
N THR A 226 -8.63 4.64 6.30
CA THR A 226 -7.24 4.15 6.26
C THR A 226 -7.08 2.81 6.99
N ASP A 227 -5.97 2.14 6.76
CA ASP A 227 -5.54 0.93 7.49
C ASP A 227 -4.11 1.13 8.00
N SER A 228 -3.96 1.41 9.28
CA SER A 228 -2.66 1.71 9.91
C SER A 228 -1.69 0.51 9.99
N ARG A 229 -2.09 -0.68 9.56
CA ARG A 229 -1.21 -1.85 9.48
C ARG A 229 -0.22 -1.76 8.31
N PHE A 230 -0.49 -0.88 7.34
CA PHE A 230 0.34 -0.71 6.14
C PHE A 230 0.96 0.69 6.10
N GLU A 231 2.28 0.74 5.92
CA GLU A 231 3.02 2.01 5.82
C GLU A 231 2.52 2.88 4.65
N ILE A 232 2.26 2.26 3.49
CA ILE A 232 1.72 2.95 2.32
C ILE A 232 0.36 3.61 2.60
N ALA A 233 -0.52 2.94 3.35
CA ALA A 233 -1.84 3.47 3.71
C ALA A 233 -1.73 4.66 4.67
N THR A 234 -0.83 4.57 5.66
CA THR A 234 -0.54 5.65 6.60
C THR A 234 0.03 6.86 5.86
N THR A 235 0.96 6.65 4.92
CA THR A 235 1.51 7.71 4.06
C THR A 235 0.41 8.40 3.26
N LYS A 236 -0.42 7.63 2.53
CA LYS A 236 -1.55 8.17 1.74
C LYS A 236 -2.51 8.98 2.61
N SER A 237 -2.95 8.44 3.75
CA SER A 237 -3.91 9.12 4.61
C SER A 237 -3.36 10.40 5.26
N ASN A 238 -2.08 10.42 5.63
CA ASN A 238 -1.43 11.61 6.19
C ASN A 238 -1.32 12.73 5.16
N VAL A 239 -0.96 12.41 3.91
CA VAL A 239 -0.90 13.39 2.82
C VAL A 239 -2.29 13.97 2.53
N MET A 240 -3.32 13.11 2.38
CA MET A 240 -4.69 13.56 2.18
C MET A 240 -5.15 14.47 3.34
N ALA A 241 -4.90 14.06 4.59
CA ALA A 241 -5.27 14.85 5.76
C ALA A 241 -4.56 16.22 5.81
N SER A 242 -3.28 16.27 5.42
CA SER A 242 -2.50 17.52 5.36
C SER A 242 -3.09 18.50 4.35
N ILE A 243 -3.43 18.03 3.15
CA ILE A 243 -4.00 18.86 2.08
C ILE A 243 -5.38 19.39 2.48
N ILE A 244 -6.26 18.54 3.05
CA ILE A 244 -7.58 18.97 3.50
C ILE A 244 -7.49 20.00 4.63
N ARG A 245 -6.53 19.86 5.56
CA ARG A 245 -6.29 20.87 6.61
C ARG A 245 -5.73 22.18 6.09
N ALA A 246 -4.96 22.17 5.00
CA ALA A 246 -4.44 23.36 4.36
C ALA A 246 -5.49 24.13 3.54
N CYS A 247 -6.59 23.49 3.16
CA CYS A 247 -7.70 24.12 2.45
C CYS A 247 -8.56 24.92 3.44
N GLN A 248 -8.58 26.27 3.30
CA GLN A 248 -9.22 27.17 4.28
C GLN A 248 -10.72 26.94 4.48
N GLY A 249 -11.47 26.59 3.43
CA GLY A 249 -12.91 26.33 3.49
C GLY A 249 -13.26 24.87 3.74
N CYS A 250 -12.28 23.96 3.74
CA CYS A 250 -12.50 22.52 3.98
C CYS A 250 -12.48 22.19 5.48
N THR A 251 -13.09 21.08 5.83
CA THR A 251 -13.05 20.53 7.20
C THR A 251 -12.66 19.06 7.16
N LEU A 252 -11.56 18.69 7.79
CA LEU A 252 -11.26 17.30 8.08
C LEU A 252 -12.10 16.86 9.29
N LEU A 253 -13.15 16.09 9.05
CA LEU A 253 -14.07 15.62 10.08
C LEU A 253 -13.47 14.49 10.92
N GLU A 254 -12.87 13.51 10.25
CA GLU A 254 -12.30 12.33 10.89
C GLU A 254 -11.31 11.60 9.98
N VAL A 255 -10.29 10.96 10.60
CA VAL A 255 -9.51 9.89 9.96
C VAL A 255 -9.88 8.59 10.66
N ARG A 256 -10.58 7.71 9.96
CA ARG A 256 -11.09 6.44 10.49
C ARG A 256 -10.18 5.29 10.08
N ASN A 257 -9.58 4.64 11.07
CA ASN A 257 -8.79 3.43 10.87
C ASN A 257 -9.68 2.19 10.83
N VAL A 258 -9.67 1.48 9.70
CA VAL A 258 -10.42 0.24 9.48
C VAL A 258 -9.54 -0.73 8.72
N ALA A 259 -9.32 -1.92 9.25
CA ALA A 259 -8.57 -2.95 8.52
C ALA A 259 -9.25 -3.26 7.19
N ILE A 260 -8.49 -3.22 6.08
CA ILE A 260 -8.98 -3.54 4.73
C ILE A 260 -9.71 -4.90 4.74
N SER A 261 -9.13 -5.90 5.38
CA SER A 261 -9.72 -7.26 5.51
C SER A 261 -11.03 -7.31 6.27
N ASP A 262 -11.32 -6.29 7.09
CA ASP A 262 -12.56 -6.17 7.88
C ASP A 262 -13.62 -5.28 7.20
N SER A 263 -13.33 -4.69 6.04
CA SER A 263 -14.21 -3.73 5.37
C SER A 263 -15.62 -4.26 5.20
N GLY A 264 -15.77 -5.51 4.73
CA GLY A 264 -17.07 -6.15 4.54
C GLY A 264 -17.90 -6.26 5.83
N LYS A 265 -17.24 -6.47 6.97
CA LYS A 265 -17.88 -6.63 8.27
C LYS A 265 -18.18 -5.29 8.95
N LYS A 266 -17.25 -4.34 8.86
CA LYS A 266 -17.29 -3.11 9.67
C LYS A 266 -17.86 -1.90 8.93
N MET A 267 -17.61 -1.75 7.63
CA MET A 267 -18.00 -0.56 6.89
C MET A 267 -19.50 -0.24 6.89
N PRO A 268 -20.43 -1.22 6.81
CA PRO A 268 -21.85 -0.90 6.89
C PRO A 268 -22.24 -0.17 8.19
N ALA A 269 -21.75 -0.62 9.34
CA ALA A 269 -22.01 0.01 10.64
C ALA A 269 -21.29 1.38 10.77
N ILE A 270 -20.03 1.45 10.34
CA ILE A 270 -19.25 2.69 10.34
C ILE A 270 -19.93 3.77 9.48
N THR A 271 -20.45 3.39 8.31
CA THR A 271 -21.15 4.34 7.42
C THR A 271 -22.38 4.93 8.11
N GLN A 272 -23.18 4.11 8.80
CA GLN A 272 -24.34 4.59 9.58
C GLN A 272 -23.91 5.51 10.74
N GLU A 273 -22.85 5.15 11.46
CA GLU A 273 -22.27 5.98 12.54
C GLU A 273 -21.84 7.35 12.00
N LEU A 274 -21.12 7.39 10.88
CA LEU A 274 -20.65 8.63 10.26
C LEU A 274 -21.81 9.52 9.81
N LEU A 275 -22.85 8.94 9.20
CA LEU A 275 -24.06 9.66 8.82
C LEU A 275 -24.77 10.26 10.04
N ALA A 276 -24.92 9.51 11.12
CA ALA A 276 -25.52 9.98 12.35
C ALA A 276 -24.70 11.10 13.01
N ARG A 277 -23.37 10.99 13.01
CA ARG A 277 -22.46 11.94 13.66
C ARG A 277 -22.31 13.24 12.91
N TYR A 278 -22.18 13.18 11.59
CA TYR A 278 -21.81 14.34 10.78
C TYR A 278 -22.95 14.88 9.91
N GLY A 279 -23.92 14.04 9.54
CA GLY A 279 -25.06 14.44 8.71
C GLY A 279 -24.61 15.15 7.43
N LYS A 280 -25.21 16.30 7.13
CA LYS A 280 -24.89 17.11 5.94
C LYS A 280 -23.49 17.71 5.92
N ARG A 281 -22.75 17.70 7.04
CA ARG A 281 -21.35 18.16 7.07
C ARG A 281 -20.40 17.18 6.38
N TRP A 282 -20.76 15.91 6.28
CA TRP A 282 -20.00 14.91 5.57
C TRP A 282 -20.35 14.92 4.10
N THR A 283 -19.55 15.59 3.29
CA THR A 283 -19.76 15.76 1.84
C THR A 283 -18.83 14.91 1.00
N HIS A 284 -17.66 14.52 1.55
CA HIS A 284 -16.65 13.73 0.84
C HIS A 284 -16.10 12.64 1.73
N ALA A 285 -15.90 11.44 1.16
CA ALA A 285 -15.08 10.42 1.76
C ALA A 285 -13.85 10.18 0.88
N LEU A 286 -12.66 10.21 1.49
CA LEU A 286 -11.42 9.79 0.86
C LEU A 286 -11.01 8.44 1.42
N ALA A 287 -10.53 7.53 0.59
CA ALA A 287 -10.09 6.22 1.04
C ALA A 287 -8.73 5.87 0.43
N ILE A 288 -7.94 5.11 1.16
CA ILE A 288 -6.64 4.61 0.66
C ILE A 288 -6.79 3.45 -0.33
N ASN A 289 -8.00 2.89 -0.44
CA ASN A 289 -8.35 1.79 -1.34
C ASN A 289 -9.86 1.79 -1.65
N ASP A 290 -10.24 1.40 -2.86
CA ASP A 290 -11.64 1.36 -3.33
C ASP A 290 -12.53 0.41 -2.54
N ILE A 291 -11.98 -0.65 -1.95
CA ILE A 291 -12.74 -1.71 -1.27
C ILE A 291 -13.62 -1.19 -0.13
N TYR A 292 -13.27 -0.08 0.51
CA TYR A 292 -14.13 0.53 1.53
C TYR A 292 -15.48 0.94 0.96
N PHE A 293 -15.49 1.43 -0.29
CA PHE A 293 -16.69 1.89 -0.96
C PHE A 293 -17.57 0.75 -1.46
N ASP A 294 -17.02 -0.45 -1.67
CA ASP A 294 -17.79 -1.65 -2.01
C ASP A 294 -18.84 -1.96 -0.93
N TYR A 295 -18.52 -1.62 0.32
CA TYR A 295 -19.38 -1.88 1.48
C TYR A 295 -20.05 -0.61 2.06
N ALA A 296 -19.48 0.57 1.83
CA ALA A 296 -20.10 1.83 2.23
C ALA A 296 -21.30 2.17 1.35
N VAL A 297 -21.21 1.97 0.02
CA VAL A 297 -22.25 2.34 -0.94
C VAL A 297 -23.59 1.62 -0.67
N PRO A 298 -23.65 0.31 -0.45
CA PRO A 298 -24.91 -0.34 -0.07
C PRO A 298 -25.52 0.24 1.22
N ALA A 299 -24.69 0.61 2.20
CA ALA A 299 -25.15 1.21 3.45
C ALA A 299 -25.70 2.63 3.25
N LEU A 300 -25.06 3.46 2.40
CA LEU A 300 -25.55 4.79 2.00
C LEU A 300 -26.89 4.69 1.28
N THR A 301 -27.02 3.78 0.33
CA THR A 301 -28.27 3.53 -0.40
C THR A 301 -29.38 3.10 0.54
N LYS A 302 -29.12 2.19 1.46
CA LYS A 302 -30.08 1.74 2.48
C LYS A 302 -30.51 2.86 3.41
N ALA A 303 -29.63 3.81 3.71
CA ALA A 303 -29.91 4.98 4.51
C ALA A 303 -30.67 6.09 3.75
N GLY A 304 -30.99 5.90 2.47
CA GLY A 304 -31.70 6.86 1.63
C GLY A 304 -30.87 8.09 1.24
N VAL A 305 -29.55 8.03 1.32
CA VAL A 305 -28.67 9.11 0.84
C VAL A 305 -28.77 9.16 -0.69
N PRO A 306 -29.02 10.32 -1.31
CA PRO A 306 -29.02 10.43 -2.77
C PRO A 306 -27.66 10.07 -3.35
N SER A 307 -27.62 9.47 -4.56
CA SER A 307 -26.37 9.01 -5.20
C SER A 307 -25.33 10.12 -5.43
N ASN A 308 -25.77 11.38 -5.48
CA ASN A 308 -24.94 12.58 -5.57
C ASN A 308 -24.82 13.35 -4.23
N GLY A 309 -25.37 12.81 -3.14
CA GLY A 309 -25.36 13.48 -1.82
C GLY A 309 -24.03 13.36 -1.07
N LEU A 310 -23.14 12.49 -1.53
CA LEU A 310 -21.81 12.27 -0.95
C LEU A 310 -20.85 11.87 -2.08
N SER A 311 -19.70 12.53 -2.18
CA SER A 311 -18.66 12.21 -3.15
C SER A 311 -17.62 11.28 -2.53
N LEU A 312 -17.35 10.15 -3.19
CA LEU A 312 -16.34 9.16 -2.77
C LEU A 312 -15.17 9.21 -3.75
N LEU A 313 -13.95 9.45 -3.24
CA LEU A 313 -12.72 9.42 -4.02
C LEU A 313 -11.72 8.46 -3.38
N SER A 314 -11.05 7.66 -4.20
CA SER A 314 -10.05 6.70 -3.73
C SER A 314 -8.64 7.06 -4.17
N ALA A 315 -7.68 6.90 -3.25
CA ALA A 315 -6.24 6.93 -3.51
C ALA A 315 -5.74 5.53 -3.96
N GLY A 316 -6.43 4.94 -4.92
CA GLY A 316 -6.11 3.64 -5.50
C GLY A 316 -7.16 2.56 -5.17
N ASP A 317 -7.09 1.38 -5.76
CA ASP A 317 -6.13 0.95 -6.78
C ASP A 317 -6.74 1.01 -8.21
N GLY A 318 -8.00 1.38 -8.35
CA GLY A 318 -8.73 1.32 -9.61
C GLY A 318 -9.36 -0.06 -9.84
N SER A 319 -10.14 -0.55 -8.86
CA SER A 319 -10.85 -1.82 -8.96
C SER A 319 -12.03 -1.77 -9.95
N ALA A 320 -12.40 -2.91 -10.54
CA ALA A 320 -13.55 -2.98 -11.45
C ALA A 320 -14.87 -2.46 -10.81
N PRO A 321 -15.20 -2.78 -9.55
CA PRO A 321 -16.35 -2.16 -8.89
C PRO A 321 -16.28 -0.63 -8.79
N ALA A 322 -15.10 -0.05 -8.60
CA ALA A 322 -14.92 1.40 -8.58
C ALA A 322 -15.25 2.02 -9.95
N PHE A 323 -14.74 1.44 -11.03
CA PHE A 323 -15.05 1.89 -12.40
C PHE A 323 -16.54 1.81 -12.71
N LEU A 324 -17.21 0.73 -12.32
CA LEU A 324 -18.66 0.59 -12.48
C LEU A 324 -19.44 1.67 -11.72
N ARG A 325 -19.05 1.99 -10.48
CA ARG A 325 -19.69 3.06 -9.70
C ARG A 325 -19.47 4.44 -10.31
N ILE A 326 -18.25 4.72 -10.77
CA ILE A 326 -17.92 6.00 -11.43
C ILE A 326 -18.72 6.13 -12.73
N GLN A 327 -18.78 5.10 -13.56
CA GLN A 327 -19.54 5.08 -14.80
C GLN A 327 -21.05 5.26 -14.56
N ALA A 328 -21.59 4.60 -13.56
CA ALA A 328 -22.98 4.70 -13.16
C ALA A 328 -23.30 5.98 -12.36
N LYS A 329 -22.30 6.78 -12.01
CA LYS A 329 -22.43 7.99 -11.15
C LYS A 329 -23.08 7.69 -9.81
N ILE A 330 -22.70 6.55 -9.20
CA ILE A 330 -23.22 6.12 -7.91
C ILE A 330 -22.19 6.41 -6.83
N TYR A 331 -22.33 7.53 -6.16
CA TYR A 331 -21.48 8.09 -5.08
C TYR A 331 -20.00 8.23 -5.44
N GLN A 332 -19.36 7.22 -6.05
CA GLN A 332 -17.93 7.29 -6.37
C GLN A 332 -17.70 8.20 -7.58
N THR A 333 -16.97 9.29 -7.33
CA THR A 333 -16.70 10.35 -8.30
C THR A 333 -15.31 10.24 -8.92
N GLY A 334 -14.42 9.44 -8.30
CA GLY A 334 -13.11 9.18 -8.87
C GLY A 334 -12.30 8.14 -8.10
N THR A 335 -11.28 7.64 -8.77
CA THR A 335 -10.20 6.83 -8.19
C THR A 335 -8.89 7.18 -8.88
N VAL A 336 -7.82 7.38 -8.10
CA VAL A 336 -6.47 7.48 -8.68
C VAL A 336 -6.01 6.07 -8.97
N ALA A 337 -6.23 5.63 -10.21
CA ALA A 337 -6.05 4.26 -10.63
C ALA A 337 -4.58 3.95 -10.89
N GLU A 338 -4.14 2.78 -10.42
CA GLU A 338 -2.84 2.21 -10.76
C GLU A 338 -2.95 1.44 -12.10
N PRO A 339 -1.93 1.47 -12.97
CA PRO A 339 -1.90 0.66 -14.17
C PRO A 339 -1.54 -0.80 -13.83
N LEU A 340 -2.48 -1.49 -13.16
CA LEU A 340 -2.25 -2.77 -12.45
C LEU A 340 -1.66 -3.85 -13.36
N ASN A 341 -2.15 -3.93 -14.59
CA ASN A 341 -1.65 -4.91 -15.55
C ASN A 341 -0.20 -4.59 -15.98
N GLN A 342 0.10 -3.31 -16.28
CA GLN A 342 1.45 -2.84 -16.61
C GLN A 342 2.42 -3.06 -15.44
N GLN A 343 1.99 -2.79 -14.19
CA GLN A 343 2.80 -3.05 -12.99
C GLN A 343 3.06 -4.54 -12.80
N GLY A 344 2.11 -5.40 -13.15
CA GLY A 344 2.32 -6.86 -13.20
C GLY A 344 3.40 -7.27 -14.20
N TRP A 345 3.42 -6.65 -15.39
CA TRP A 345 4.49 -6.85 -16.38
C TRP A 345 5.83 -6.32 -15.89
N GLN A 346 5.84 -5.16 -15.24
CA GLN A 346 7.04 -4.59 -14.63
C GLN A 346 7.63 -5.52 -13.58
N LEU A 347 6.84 -6.09 -12.66
CA LEU A 347 7.32 -7.04 -11.65
C LEU A 347 8.06 -8.23 -12.27
N VAL A 348 7.56 -8.72 -13.41
CA VAL A 348 8.21 -9.82 -14.14
C VAL A 348 9.51 -9.35 -14.83
N ASP A 349 9.53 -8.14 -15.39
CA ASP A 349 10.77 -7.55 -15.94
C ASP A 349 11.84 -7.34 -14.87
N GLU A 350 11.44 -6.86 -13.70
CA GLU A 350 12.38 -6.65 -12.59
C GLU A 350 13.00 -7.97 -12.12
N LEU A 351 12.21 -9.04 -11.99
CA LEU A 351 12.74 -10.38 -11.71
C LEU A 351 13.66 -10.88 -12.84
N ASN A 352 13.28 -10.65 -14.10
CA ASN A 352 14.12 -11.04 -15.26
C ASN A 352 15.49 -10.34 -15.23
N ARG A 353 15.50 -9.05 -14.86
CA ARG A 353 16.75 -8.28 -14.66
C ARG A 353 17.61 -8.88 -13.56
N LEU A 354 17.01 -9.19 -12.42
CA LEU A 354 17.72 -9.80 -11.28
C LEU A 354 18.28 -11.19 -11.63
N PHE A 355 17.52 -12.03 -12.33
CA PHE A 355 18.01 -13.33 -12.82
C PHE A 355 19.18 -13.21 -13.80
N ALA A 356 19.23 -12.12 -14.57
CA ALA A 356 20.33 -11.82 -15.47
C ALA A 356 21.52 -11.09 -14.81
N GLY A 357 21.50 -10.88 -13.49
CA GLY A 357 22.53 -10.12 -12.76
C GLY A 357 22.55 -8.64 -13.14
N ARG A 358 21.42 -8.09 -13.56
CA ARG A 358 21.29 -6.68 -13.93
C ARG A 358 20.52 -5.89 -12.86
N PRO A 359 20.78 -4.59 -12.73
CA PRO A 359 20.00 -3.75 -11.83
C PRO A 359 18.53 -3.68 -12.25
N VAL A 360 17.65 -3.43 -11.29
CA VAL A 360 16.23 -3.13 -11.53
C VAL A 360 16.08 -1.88 -12.38
N SER A 361 14.93 -1.73 -13.06
CA SER A 361 14.70 -0.60 -13.97
C SER A 361 14.52 0.74 -13.23
N GLY A 362 13.99 0.67 -12.00
CA GLY A 362 13.61 1.84 -11.23
C GLY A 362 12.42 2.61 -11.78
N PHE A 363 11.70 2.03 -12.75
CA PHE A 363 10.54 2.67 -13.37
C PHE A 363 9.42 2.90 -12.36
N VAL A 364 8.81 4.09 -12.42
CA VAL A 364 7.63 4.47 -11.63
C VAL A 364 6.57 4.96 -12.61
N ALA A 365 5.44 4.26 -12.65
CA ALA A 365 4.33 4.66 -13.49
C ALA A 365 3.74 5.99 -13.03
N PRO A 366 3.39 6.91 -13.95
CA PRO A 366 2.76 8.18 -13.59
C PRO A 366 1.37 7.94 -12.98
N VAL A 367 0.92 8.90 -12.16
CA VAL A 367 -0.43 8.89 -11.58
C VAL A 367 -1.49 9.16 -12.65
N HIS A 368 -2.66 8.52 -12.52
CA HIS A 368 -3.81 8.74 -13.38
C HIS A 368 -5.11 8.75 -12.59
N LEU A 369 -5.87 9.83 -12.72
CA LEU A 369 -7.20 9.97 -12.09
C LEU A 369 -8.28 9.54 -13.06
N VAL A 370 -9.01 8.50 -12.70
CA VAL A 370 -10.22 8.08 -13.41
C VAL A 370 -11.44 8.69 -12.75
N ASN A 371 -12.25 9.38 -13.54
CA ASN A 371 -13.51 10.00 -13.14
C ASN A 371 -14.61 9.79 -14.21
N ALA A 372 -15.77 10.39 -14.05
CA ALA A 372 -16.89 10.22 -14.98
C ALA A 372 -16.58 10.68 -16.43
N ASN A 373 -15.58 11.55 -16.64
CA ASN A 373 -15.26 12.10 -17.96
C ASN A 373 -14.39 11.16 -18.78
N ASN A 374 -13.57 10.32 -18.12
CA ASN A 374 -12.61 9.45 -18.80
C ASN A 374 -12.84 7.95 -18.55
N VAL A 375 -13.68 7.56 -17.60
CA VAL A 375 -13.91 6.13 -17.24
C VAL A 375 -14.33 5.27 -18.42
N ALA A 376 -15.05 5.81 -19.41
CA ALA A 376 -15.47 5.09 -20.60
C ALA A 376 -14.28 4.71 -21.52
N PHE A 377 -13.19 5.48 -21.48
CA PHE A 377 -11.98 5.23 -22.25
C PHE A 377 -10.96 4.41 -21.44
N ASP A 378 -10.74 4.80 -20.17
CA ASP A 378 -9.69 4.26 -19.33
C ASP A 378 -10.04 2.90 -18.73
N GLY A 379 -11.35 2.60 -18.57
CA GLY A 379 -11.82 1.32 -18.04
C GLY A 379 -11.77 0.17 -19.03
N GLY A 380 -12.00 0.48 -20.32
CA GLY A 380 -12.12 -0.53 -21.35
C GLY A 380 -13.12 -1.64 -20.99
N ASP A 381 -13.02 -2.78 -21.67
CA ASP A 381 -13.89 -3.95 -21.44
C ASP A 381 -13.67 -4.65 -20.09
N ARG A 382 -12.55 -4.35 -19.43
CA ARG A 382 -12.16 -4.97 -18.15
C ARG A 382 -12.52 -4.15 -16.93
N PHE A 383 -13.03 -2.93 -17.10
CA PHE A 383 -13.26 -1.97 -16.02
C PHE A 383 -12.01 -1.77 -15.16
N GLN A 384 -10.87 -1.58 -15.80
CA GLN A 384 -9.57 -1.42 -15.17
C GLN A 384 -8.68 -0.52 -16.02
N TYR A 385 -7.96 0.41 -15.40
CA TYR A 385 -7.02 1.26 -16.08
C TYR A 385 -5.85 0.44 -16.66
N ASP A 386 -5.73 0.48 -17.98
CA ASP A 386 -4.66 -0.19 -18.74
C ASP A 386 -4.16 0.80 -19.82
N PRO A 387 -3.05 1.52 -19.58
CA PRO A 387 -2.64 2.62 -20.44
C PRO A 387 -2.28 2.16 -21.85
N GLU A 388 -2.75 2.90 -22.86
CA GLU A 388 -2.50 2.64 -24.29
C GLU A 388 -1.10 3.15 -24.72
N ASN A 389 -0.05 2.87 -23.95
CA ASN A 389 1.31 3.33 -24.17
C ASN A 389 2.23 2.28 -24.81
N GLY A 390 1.70 1.14 -25.25
CA GLY A 390 2.44 0.10 -25.95
C GLY A 390 3.39 -0.72 -25.09
N TYR A 391 3.26 -0.69 -23.76
CA TYR A 391 4.20 -1.36 -22.85
C TYR A 391 4.36 -2.86 -23.09
N ARG A 392 3.30 -3.57 -23.53
CA ARG A 392 3.35 -5.01 -23.82
C ARG A 392 4.31 -5.32 -24.95
N GLU A 393 4.24 -4.56 -26.04
CA GLU A 393 5.11 -4.69 -27.23
C GLU A 393 6.54 -4.30 -26.88
N ILE A 394 6.70 -3.27 -26.04
CA ILE A 394 8.02 -2.81 -25.59
C ILE A 394 8.68 -3.90 -24.73
N TYR A 395 7.99 -4.47 -23.76
CA TYR A 395 8.53 -5.55 -22.94
C TYR A 395 8.82 -6.82 -23.76
N ARG A 396 7.90 -7.23 -24.71
CA ARG A 396 8.16 -8.34 -25.61
C ARG A 396 9.44 -8.13 -26.43
N ARG A 397 9.64 -6.93 -26.95
CA ARG A 397 10.87 -6.57 -27.68
C ARG A 397 12.11 -6.65 -26.79
N ILE A 398 12.05 -6.14 -25.57
CA ILE A 398 13.13 -6.23 -24.59
C ILE A 398 13.47 -7.69 -24.30
N TRP A 399 12.47 -8.52 -24.05
CA TRP A 399 12.64 -9.93 -23.69
C TRP A 399 12.94 -10.84 -24.90
N LYS A 400 12.84 -10.33 -26.12
CA LYS A 400 12.94 -11.08 -27.39
C LYS A 400 11.91 -12.22 -27.45
N ARG A 401 10.67 -11.87 -27.19
CA ARG A 401 9.50 -12.77 -27.17
C ARG A 401 8.40 -12.30 -28.14
#